data_0bb2ef39bbd092993a02cd67d5d13abd
#
_entry.id   0bb2ef39bbd092993a02cd67d5d13abd
#
_cell.length_a   1.000
_cell.length_b   1.000
_cell.length_c   1.000
_cell.angle_alpha   90.00
_cell.angle_beta   90.00
_cell.angle_gamma   90.00
#
_symmetry.space_group_name_H-M   'P 1'
#
loop_
_entity.id
_entity.type
_entity.pdbx_description
1 polymer ?
#
loop_
_entity_poly.entity_id
_entity_poly.type
_entity_poly.pdbx_seq_one_letter_code
_entity_poly.pdbx_strand_id
1 'polypeptide(L)'
;MAGGAAALAIGLGAATVAAATATWTVTPGAAFTNPGIAIHSHLTDATTGTTFLCQGVGIVGTLKSGSGLTNPLGQITAANGAGTGPLLCASSSTQFGMTFSHFPMDIRAVSYDASTGTTTGVITGIHITLSTVSGAPACTGTIDGTGPAANNGTVHFSFLNSGGELHFNVGGNLHAYNVSGCGGLIHGDDAISYRARTFPYSNGVPNTITSP
;
A
#
# COMPACT_ATOMS: atom_id res chain seq x y z
N MET A 1 26.40 -71.83 10.69
CA MET A 1 25.48 -71.27 9.69
C MET A 1 25.10 -69.85 10.17
N ALA A 2 25.71 -68.86 9.55
CA ALA A 2 25.42 -67.42 9.88
C ALA A 2 24.58 -66.83 8.75
N GLY A 3 23.32 -66.45 9.10
CA GLY A 3 22.44 -65.83 8.17
C GLY A 3 22.56 -64.31 8.25
N GLY A 4 23.06 -63.68 7.20
CA GLY A 4 23.10 -62.22 7.09
C GLY A 4 21.78 -61.67 6.62
N ALA A 5 21.18 -60.74 7.41
CA ALA A 5 20.03 -59.96 7.01
C ALA A 5 20.48 -58.70 6.29
N ALA A 6 20.14 -58.57 5.02
CA ALA A 6 20.34 -57.35 4.25
C ALA A 6 19.20 -56.39 4.51
N ALA A 7 19.48 -55.24 5.08
CA ALA A 7 18.52 -54.15 5.24
C ALA A 7 18.43 -53.32 3.95
N LEU A 8 17.27 -53.33 3.32
CA LEU A 8 16.96 -52.48 2.17
C LEU A 8 16.57 -51.08 2.68
N ALA A 9 17.45 -50.10 2.49
CA ALA A 9 17.14 -48.69 2.78
C ALA A 9 16.38 -48.10 1.57
N ILE A 10 15.06 -47.91 1.73
CA ILE A 10 14.24 -47.18 0.77
C ILE A 10 14.44 -45.68 1.06
N GLY A 11 15.26 -45.03 0.24
CA GLY A 11 15.44 -43.61 0.24
C GLY A 11 14.17 -42.93 -0.30
N LEU A 12 13.32 -42.39 0.61
CA LEU A 12 12.26 -41.48 0.25
C LEU A 12 12.89 -40.15 -0.15
N GLY A 13 13.10 -39.94 -1.42
CA GLY A 13 13.45 -38.67 -1.99
C GLY A 13 12.26 -37.71 -1.81
N ALA A 14 12.34 -36.75 -0.88
CA ALA A 14 11.39 -35.67 -0.78
C ALA A 14 11.49 -34.81 -2.05
N ALA A 15 10.55 -35.01 -2.97
CA ALA A 15 10.36 -34.08 -4.09
C ALA A 15 9.95 -32.71 -3.51
N THR A 16 10.84 -31.73 -3.56
CA THR A 16 10.50 -30.35 -3.26
C THR A 16 9.56 -29.86 -4.36
N VAL A 17 8.25 -29.83 -4.07
CA VAL A 17 7.29 -29.16 -4.94
C VAL A 17 7.61 -27.67 -4.87
N ALA A 18 8.20 -27.12 -5.92
CA ALA A 18 8.37 -25.69 -6.05
C ALA A 18 6.96 -25.07 -6.04
N ALA A 19 6.69 -24.21 -5.06
CA ALA A 19 5.43 -23.48 -5.03
C ALA A 19 5.32 -22.65 -6.32
N ALA A 20 4.29 -22.91 -7.12
CA ALA A 20 4.04 -22.13 -8.32
C ALA A 20 3.84 -20.67 -7.90
N THR A 21 4.60 -19.77 -8.49
CA THR A 21 4.39 -18.32 -8.30
C THR A 21 3.02 -17.96 -8.87
N ALA A 22 2.18 -17.35 -8.04
CA ALA A 22 0.87 -16.89 -8.49
C ALA A 22 1.03 -15.97 -9.70
N THR A 23 0.28 -16.24 -10.77
CA THR A 23 0.23 -15.41 -11.96
C THR A 23 -1.05 -14.58 -11.94
N TRP A 24 -1.02 -13.45 -12.65
CA TRP A 24 -2.07 -12.46 -12.61
C TRP A 24 -2.48 -12.06 -14.02
N THR A 25 -3.73 -11.63 -14.15
CA THR A 25 -4.25 -10.99 -15.36
C THR A 25 -4.69 -9.58 -15.01
N VAL A 26 -4.24 -8.59 -15.79
CA VAL A 26 -4.60 -7.18 -15.62
C VAL A 26 -5.16 -6.65 -16.93
N THR A 27 -6.34 -6.04 -16.90
CA THR A 27 -7.04 -5.51 -18.07
C THR A 27 -7.75 -4.18 -17.71
N PRO A 28 -7.66 -3.13 -18.53
CA PRO A 28 -6.80 -3.00 -19.69
C PRO A 28 -5.32 -2.82 -19.35
N GLY A 29 -4.99 -2.44 -18.11
CA GLY A 29 -3.63 -2.07 -17.73
C GLY A 29 -3.22 -0.73 -18.37
N ALA A 30 -1.90 -0.46 -18.46
CA ALA A 30 -1.29 0.78 -18.94
C ALA A 30 -1.24 1.91 -17.89
N ALA A 31 -1.00 3.15 -18.34
CA ALA A 31 -0.96 4.31 -17.46
C ALA A 31 -2.35 4.57 -16.85
N PHE A 32 -2.37 4.83 -15.57
CA PHE A 32 -3.58 5.24 -14.88
C PHE A 32 -3.38 6.60 -14.19
N THR A 33 -4.45 7.35 -14.13
CA THR A 33 -4.55 8.57 -13.35
C THR A 33 -5.82 8.54 -12.53
N ASN A 34 -5.73 9.02 -11.30
CA ASN A 34 -6.92 9.40 -10.55
C ASN A 34 -6.76 10.86 -10.15
N PRO A 35 -7.58 11.76 -10.67
CA PRO A 35 -7.46 13.20 -10.41
C PRO A 35 -7.93 13.60 -9.01
N GLY A 36 -7.96 12.68 -8.03
CA GLY A 36 -8.36 13.02 -6.68
C GLY A 36 -9.84 13.36 -6.58
N ILE A 37 -10.70 12.39 -6.86
CA ILE A 37 -12.11 12.53 -6.49
C ILE A 37 -12.16 12.69 -4.97
N ALA A 38 -12.92 13.66 -4.48
CA ALA A 38 -12.99 14.09 -3.09
C ALA A 38 -13.56 13.02 -2.13
N ILE A 39 -12.92 11.85 -2.11
CA ILE A 39 -13.17 10.83 -1.10
C ILE A 39 -12.17 11.07 0.00
N HIS A 40 -12.71 11.47 1.16
CA HIS A 40 -11.89 11.70 2.34
C HIS A 40 -11.06 10.45 2.65
N SER A 41 -9.82 10.68 3.04
CA SER A 41 -8.95 9.65 3.58
C SER A 41 -8.72 9.90 5.07
N HIS A 42 -8.28 8.88 5.77
CA HIS A 42 -8.03 8.93 7.20
C HIS A 42 -6.61 8.47 7.48
N LEU A 43 -5.86 9.29 8.19
CA LEU A 43 -4.62 8.88 8.85
C LEU A 43 -4.94 8.68 10.32
N THR A 44 -4.62 7.53 10.87
CA THR A 44 -4.83 7.24 12.28
C THR A 44 -3.50 6.83 12.91
N ASP A 45 -3.14 7.53 13.96
CA ASP A 45 -2.14 7.06 14.91
C ASP A 45 -2.78 5.94 15.73
N ALA A 46 -2.33 4.72 15.51
CA ALA A 46 -2.91 3.54 16.17
C ALA A 46 -2.51 3.44 17.65
N THR A 47 -1.45 4.13 18.06
CA THR A 47 -0.94 4.16 19.43
C THR A 47 -1.77 5.10 20.30
N THR A 48 -2.02 6.31 19.82
CA THR A 48 -2.81 7.32 20.56
C THR A 48 -4.31 7.25 20.25
N GLY A 49 -4.71 6.60 19.16
CA GLY A 49 -6.07 6.59 18.65
C GLY A 49 -6.46 7.89 17.93
N THR A 50 -5.54 8.83 17.76
CA THR A 50 -5.79 10.10 17.09
C THR A 50 -6.03 9.88 15.61
N THR A 51 -7.17 10.35 15.12
CA THR A 51 -7.53 10.26 13.69
C THR A 51 -7.56 11.65 13.06
N PHE A 52 -6.90 11.76 11.92
CA PHE A 52 -6.88 12.97 11.09
C PHE A 52 -7.72 12.72 9.84
N LEU A 53 -8.62 13.64 9.56
CA LEU A 53 -9.36 13.64 8.31
C LEU A 53 -8.51 14.28 7.22
N CYS A 54 -8.24 13.53 6.17
CA CYS A 54 -7.43 13.99 5.05
C CYS A 54 -8.31 14.22 3.82
N GLN A 55 -7.84 15.04 2.91
CA GLN A 55 -8.41 15.19 1.56
C GLN A 55 -8.29 13.86 0.79
N GLY A 56 -8.96 13.78 -0.35
CA GLY A 56 -8.78 12.65 -1.27
C GLY A 56 -7.36 12.61 -1.84
N VAL A 57 -6.79 11.40 -1.91
CA VAL A 57 -5.49 11.18 -2.55
C VAL A 57 -5.66 10.95 -4.04
N GLY A 58 -4.95 11.73 -4.84
CA GLY A 58 -4.76 11.49 -6.27
C GLY A 58 -3.52 10.63 -6.49
N ILE A 59 -3.62 9.59 -7.29
CA ILE A 59 -2.48 8.75 -7.67
C ILE A 59 -2.31 8.70 -9.18
N VAL A 60 -1.06 8.64 -9.61
CA VAL A 60 -0.65 8.44 -11.01
C VAL A 60 0.31 7.28 -11.06
N GLY A 61 0.20 6.45 -12.07
CA GLY A 61 1.07 5.29 -12.19
C GLY A 61 0.85 4.48 -13.44
N THR A 62 1.37 3.26 -13.42
CA THR A 62 1.22 2.28 -14.51
C THR A 62 0.87 0.93 -13.94
N LEU A 63 0.00 0.20 -14.63
CA LEU A 63 -0.24 -1.22 -14.43
C LEU A 63 0.27 -1.99 -15.65
N LYS A 64 0.86 -3.17 -15.43
CA LYS A 64 1.12 -4.13 -16.51
C LYS A 64 -0.20 -4.49 -17.18
N SER A 65 -0.14 -5.01 -18.40
CA SER A 65 -1.32 -5.46 -19.17
C SER A 65 -1.10 -6.87 -19.66
N GLY A 66 -2.14 -7.68 -19.62
CA GLY A 66 -2.13 -9.05 -20.11
C GLY A 66 -2.28 -10.11 -19.02
N SER A 67 -2.00 -11.36 -19.36
CA SER A 67 -2.08 -12.54 -18.48
C SER A 67 -0.70 -13.13 -18.19
N GLY A 68 -0.61 -14.01 -17.18
CA GLY A 68 0.64 -14.64 -16.78
C GLY A 68 1.61 -13.67 -16.09
N LEU A 69 1.12 -12.55 -15.59
CA LEU A 69 1.94 -11.51 -14.99
C LEU A 69 2.42 -11.92 -13.59
N THR A 70 3.62 -11.45 -13.25
CA THR A 70 4.22 -11.61 -11.91
C THR A 70 4.38 -10.27 -11.23
N ASN A 71 4.38 -10.26 -9.89
CA ASN A 71 4.61 -9.05 -9.09
C ASN A 71 5.99 -8.41 -9.35
N PRO A 72 6.09 -7.08 -9.27
CA PRO A 72 5.00 -6.11 -9.07
C PRO A 72 4.10 -6.03 -10.31
N LEU A 73 2.78 -5.84 -10.09
CA LEU A 73 1.81 -5.68 -11.17
C LEU A 73 1.78 -4.28 -11.76
N GLY A 74 2.31 -3.32 -11.03
CA GLY A 74 2.37 -1.93 -11.46
C GLY A 74 3.13 -1.08 -10.46
N GLN A 75 3.15 0.21 -10.74
CA GLN A 75 3.85 1.20 -9.94
C GLN A 75 3.04 2.50 -9.84
N ILE A 76 3.03 3.10 -8.65
CA ILE A 76 2.58 4.47 -8.45
C ILE A 76 3.79 5.38 -8.61
N THR A 77 3.71 6.33 -9.53
CA THR A 77 4.79 7.27 -9.86
C THR A 77 4.58 8.67 -9.29
N ALA A 78 3.36 8.97 -8.84
CA ALA A 78 3.05 10.17 -8.06
C ALA A 78 1.83 9.93 -7.17
N ALA A 79 1.83 10.57 -6.00
CA ALA A 79 0.68 10.62 -5.09
C ALA A 79 0.63 12.03 -4.47
N ASN A 80 -0.53 12.68 -4.59
CA ASN A 80 -0.71 14.08 -4.17
C ASN A 80 -2.09 14.25 -3.52
N GLY A 81 -2.31 15.36 -2.82
CA GLY A 81 -3.63 15.83 -2.47
C GLY A 81 -4.45 16.25 -3.70
N ALA A 82 -5.65 16.72 -3.51
CA ALA A 82 -6.48 17.27 -4.58
C ALA A 82 -5.70 18.38 -5.32
N GLY A 83 -5.28 18.12 -6.54
CA GLY A 83 -4.38 18.98 -7.30
C GLY A 83 -2.92 18.49 -7.31
N THR A 84 -1.95 19.39 -7.18
CA THR A 84 -0.51 19.10 -7.26
C THR A 84 0.24 19.27 -5.94
N GLY A 85 -0.48 19.61 -4.87
CA GLY A 85 0.09 19.92 -3.55
C GLY A 85 0.18 18.72 -2.61
N PRO A 86 0.65 18.94 -1.37
CA PRO A 86 0.64 17.92 -0.35
C PRO A 86 -0.79 17.45 -0.04
N LEU A 87 -0.95 16.22 0.41
CA LEU A 87 -2.21 15.73 0.94
C LEU A 87 -2.48 16.41 2.29
N LEU A 88 -3.50 17.25 2.35
CA LEU A 88 -3.84 17.96 3.57
C LEU A 88 -4.67 17.09 4.50
N CYS A 89 -4.22 16.98 5.75
CA CYS A 89 -4.89 16.28 6.83
C CYS A 89 -5.13 17.24 7.99
N ALA A 90 -6.28 17.12 8.64
CA ALA A 90 -6.65 18.00 9.75
C ALA A 90 -7.18 17.19 10.94
N SER A 91 -6.85 17.68 12.14
CA SER A 91 -7.57 17.42 13.38
C SER A 91 -8.36 18.68 13.78
N SER A 92 -8.94 18.69 14.97
CA SER A 92 -9.74 19.82 15.44
C SER A 92 -8.99 21.16 15.50
N SER A 93 -7.66 21.15 15.64
CA SER A 93 -6.85 22.36 15.90
C SER A 93 -5.64 22.51 15.00
N THR A 94 -5.26 21.48 14.24
CA THR A 94 -4.01 21.46 13.47
C THR A 94 -4.26 20.90 12.08
N GLN A 95 -3.70 21.57 11.08
CA GLN A 95 -3.64 21.07 9.72
C GLN A 95 -2.18 20.85 9.31
N PHE A 96 -1.88 19.67 8.79
CA PHE A 96 -0.59 19.33 8.25
C PHE A 96 -0.69 18.74 6.84
N GLY A 97 0.39 18.92 6.08
CA GLY A 97 0.57 18.34 4.76
C GLY A 97 1.38 17.06 4.85
N MET A 98 0.94 16.06 4.10
CA MET A 98 1.69 14.84 3.83
C MET A 98 2.23 14.92 2.41
N THR A 99 3.55 14.83 2.27
CA THR A 99 4.21 14.79 0.96
C THR A 99 4.80 13.40 0.75
N PHE A 100 4.28 12.70 -0.25
CA PHE A 100 4.83 11.42 -0.68
C PHE A 100 6.10 11.65 -1.49
N SER A 101 7.10 10.82 -1.26
CA SER A 101 8.39 10.88 -1.96
C SER A 101 8.93 9.46 -2.21
N HIS A 102 10.10 9.38 -2.84
CA HIS A 102 10.74 8.10 -3.16
C HIS A 102 9.89 7.18 -4.07
N PHE A 103 9.40 7.78 -5.14
CA PHE A 103 8.76 7.01 -6.19
C PHE A 103 9.79 6.23 -7.04
N PRO A 104 9.38 5.12 -7.68
CA PRO A 104 8.04 4.55 -7.70
C PRO A 104 7.73 3.67 -6.48
N MET A 105 6.44 3.58 -6.11
CA MET A 105 5.93 2.61 -5.15
C MET A 105 5.37 1.41 -5.91
N ASP A 106 5.72 0.19 -5.50
CA ASP A 106 5.28 -1.03 -6.17
C ASP A 106 3.87 -1.47 -5.73
N ILE A 107 3.05 -1.88 -6.69
CA ILE A 107 1.74 -2.53 -6.46
C ILE A 107 1.93 -4.03 -6.59
N ARG A 108 1.70 -4.77 -5.50
CA ARG A 108 1.89 -6.23 -5.42
C ARG A 108 0.62 -6.92 -4.97
N ALA A 109 0.02 -7.74 -5.83
CA ALA A 109 -1.14 -8.55 -5.47
C ALA A 109 -0.71 -9.80 -4.67
N VAL A 110 -1.56 -10.21 -3.74
CA VAL A 110 -1.33 -11.36 -2.84
C VAL A 110 -2.38 -12.43 -3.04
N SER A 111 -3.66 -12.07 -3.09
CA SER A 111 -4.76 -13.03 -3.28
C SER A 111 -5.88 -12.44 -4.12
N TYR A 112 -6.66 -13.32 -4.74
CA TYR A 112 -7.86 -12.99 -5.49
C TYR A 112 -9.02 -13.86 -5.01
N ASP A 113 -10.12 -13.22 -4.69
CA ASP A 113 -11.39 -13.89 -4.38
C ASP A 113 -12.36 -13.73 -5.56
N ALA A 114 -12.57 -14.82 -6.30
CA ALA A 114 -13.43 -14.85 -7.47
C ALA A 114 -14.92 -14.64 -7.09
N SER A 115 -15.33 -14.98 -5.88
CA SER A 115 -16.72 -14.84 -5.44
C SER A 115 -17.14 -13.39 -5.24
N THR A 116 -16.20 -12.54 -4.82
CA THR A 116 -16.40 -11.10 -4.61
C THR A 116 -15.78 -10.24 -5.72
N GLY A 117 -14.97 -10.83 -6.60
CA GLY A 117 -14.19 -10.11 -7.58
C GLY A 117 -13.14 -9.18 -6.97
N THR A 118 -12.60 -9.55 -5.79
CA THR A 118 -11.70 -8.69 -5.02
C THR A 118 -10.27 -9.23 -5.05
N THR A 119 -9.32 -8.39 -5.45
CA THR A 119 -7.89 -8.66 -5.31
C THR A 119 -7.35 -7.94 -4.07
N THR A 120 -6.64 -8.66 -3.22
CA THR A 120 -5.91 -8.04 -2.08
C THR A 120 -4.42 -8.00 -2.34
N GLY A 121 -3.73 -7.08 -1.69
CA GLY A 121 -2.30 -6.94 -1.87
C GLY A 121 -1.66 -5.90 -0.97
N VAL A 122 -0.43 -5.52 -1.34
CA VAL A 122 0.36 -4.52 -0.63
C VAL A 122 0.94 -3.50 -1.62
N ILE A 123 0.96 -2.24 -1.22
CA ILE A 123 1.77 -1.20 -1.84
C ILE A 123 3.02 -1.05 -0.99
N THR A 124 4.19 -1.05 -1.62
CA THR A 124 5.48 -1.01 -0.94
C THR A 124 6.32 0.18 -1.41
N GLY A 125 7.31 0.59 -0.62
CA GLY A 125 8.17 1.72 -0.95
C GLY A 125 7.60 3.06 -0.51
N ILE A 126 6.72 3.06 0.49
CA ILE A 126 6.08 4.29 0.99
C ILE A 126 7.06 5.04 1.88
N HIS A 127 7.22 6.33 1.59
CA HIS A 127 7.86 7.32 2.44
C HIS A 127 7.09 8.64 2.36
N ILE A 128 6.74 9.18 3.51
CA ILE A 128 5.94 10.41 3.63
C ILE A 128 6.63 11.36 4.58
N THR A 129 6.71 12.64 4.22
CA THR A 129 7.08 13.71 5.14
C THR A 129 5.82 14.44 5.64
N LEU A 130 5.83 14.77 6.92
CA LEU A 130 4.78 15.56 7.57
C LEU A 130 5.31 16.96 7.85
N SER A 131 4.48 17.97 7.58
CA SER A 131 4.76 19.35 7.99
C SER A 131 3.47 20.10 8.28
N THR A 132 3.42 20.87 9.37
CA THR A 132 2.27 21.73 9.66
C THR A 132 2.11 22.77 8.57
N VAL A 133 0.88 22.92 8.09
CA VAL A 133 0.49 23.96 7.11
C VAL A 133 -0.13 25.13 7.84
N SER A 134 -0.97 24.86 8.84
CA SER A 134 -1.61 25.89 9.65
C SER A 134 -2.00 25.36 11.02
N GLY A 135 -2.15 26.26 11.97
CA GLY A 135 -2.49 25.93 13.35
C GLY A 135 -1.28 25.68 14.24
N ALA A 136 -1.52 25.33 15.47
CA ALA A 136 -0.53 24.97 16.48
C ALA A 136 -0.86 23.58 17.06
N PRO A 137 0.12 22.78 17.41
CA PRO A 137 1.57 23.01 17.36
C PRO A 137 2.18 22.84 15.96
N ALA A 138 3.37 23.41 15.76
CA ALA A 138 4.17 23.17 14.56
C ALA A 138 4.69 21.73 14.57
N CYS A 139 4.13 20.87 13.74
CA CYS A 139 4.45 19.45 13.68
C CYS A 139 5.30 19.14 12.46
N THR A 140 6.38 18.39 12.64
CA THR A 140 7.17 17.79 11.56
C THR A 140 7.46 16.33 11.89
N GLY A 141 7.66 15.53 10.86
CA GLY A 141 8.01 14.11 11.01
C GLY A 141 8.09 13.39 9.68
N THR A 142 8.37 12.10 9.75
CA THR A 142 8.30 11.19 8.60
C THR A 142 7.45 9.97 8.95
N ILE A 143 6.79 9.39 7.95
CA ILE A 143 6.11 8.09 8.06
C ILE A 143 6.79 7.15 7.07
N ASP A 144 7.27 6.02 7.57
CA ASP A 144 8.02 5.02 6.81
C ASP A 144 7.81 3.62 7.42
N GLY A 145 8.51 2.62 6.92
CA GLY A 145 8.44 1.24 7.39
C GLY A 145 9.31 0.97 8.62
N THR A 146 10.55 0.53 8.40
CA THR A 146 11.44 0.06 9.49
C THR A 146 12.41 1.10 10.02
N GLY A 147 12.32 2.35 9.53
CA GLY A 147 13.18 3.46 9.96
C GLY A 147 12.94 4.72 9.13
N PRO A 148 13.42 5.89 9.58
CA PRO A 148 13.01 7.21 9.09
C PRO A 148 13.41 7.53 7.64
N ALA A 149 14.22 6.71 7.01
CA ALA A 149 14.65 6.85 5.62
C ALA A 149 14.83 5.48 4.95
N ALA A 150 14.13 4.47 5.45
CA ALA A 150 14.20 3.10 4.92
C ALA A 150 13.48 2.96 3.58
N ASN A 151 12.55 3.86 3.26
CA ASN A 151 11.74 3.88 2.04
C ASN A 151 11.08 2.53 1.77
N ASN A 152 10.67 1.83 2.82
CA ASN A 152 10.11 0.49 2.78
C ASN A 152 8.76 0.38 3.51
N GLY A 153 8.10 1.51 3.72
CA GLY A 153 6.75 1.55 4.23
C GLY A 153 5.81 0.74 3.34
N THR A 154 4.86 0.06 3.97
CA THR A 154 3.85 -0.74 3.28
C THR A 154 2.46 -0.40 3.77
N VAL A 155 1.48 -0.50 2.86
CA VAL A 155 0.07 -0.42 3.18
C VAL A 155 -0.67 -1.53 2.47
N HIS A 156 -1.64 -2.15 3.15
CA HIS A 156 -2.49 -3.17 2.51
C HIS A 156 -3.54 -2.49 1.63
N PHE A 157 -3.95 -3.17 0.57
CA PHE A 157 -5.05 -2.74 -0.25
C PHE A 157 -6.03 -3.87 -0.58
N SER A 158 -7.25 -3.50 -0.91
CA SER A 158 -8.18 -4.32 -1.68
C SER A 158 -8.57 -3.58 -2.96
N PHE A 159 -8.63 -4.31 -4.06
CA PHE A 159 -9.04 -3.81 -5.35
C PHE A 159 -10.33 -4.50 -5.78
N LEU A 160 -11.41 -3.73 -5.90
CA LEU A 160 -12.73 -4.21 -6.29
C LEU A 160 -12.87 -4.09 -7.80
N ASN A 161 -12.85 -5.21 -8.51
CA ASN A 161 -12.92 -5.25 -9.96
C ASN A 161 -14.25 -4.70 -10.53
N SER A 162 -15.34 -4.82 -9.77
CA SER A 162 -16.68 -4.35 -10.21
C SER A 162 -16.75 -2.84 -10.47
N GLY A 163 -15.89 -2.06 -9.82
CA GLY A 163 -15.86 -0.59 -9.99
C GLY A 163 -14.47 -0.05 -10.32
N GLY A 164 -13.45 -0.91 -10.39
CA GLY A 164 -12.07 -0.46 -10.52
C GLY A 164 -11.60 0.34 -9.31
N GLU A 165 -12.08 -0.01 -8.13
CA GLU A 165 -11.83 0.73 -6.90
C GLU A 165 -10.64 0.18 -6.14
N LEU A 166 -9.69 1.04 -5.82
CA LEU A 166 -8.57 0.74 -4.93
C LEU A 166 -8.84 1.31 -3.54
N HIS A 167 -8.95 0.43 -2.57
CA HIS A 167 -9.09 0.77 -1.16
C HIS A 167 -7.77 0.53 -0.44
N PHE A 168 -7.21 1.57 0.14
CA PHE A 168 -6.12 1.44 1.12
C PHE A 168 -6.75 1.02 2.45
N ASN A 169 -6.28 -0.07 3.00
CA ASN A 169 -6.82 -0.67 4.22
C ASN A 169 -5.87 -0.47 5.40
N VAL A 170 -6.40 -0.64 6.61
CA VAL A 170 -5.54 -0.78 7.78
C VAL A 170 -4.61 -1.97 7.61
N GLY A 171 -3.40 -1.84 8.14
CA GLY A 171 -2.35 -2.84 8.05
C GLY A 171 -1.19 -2.35 7.19
N GLY A 172 -0.09 -3.08 7.30
CA GLY A 172 1.20 -2.68 6.79
C GLY A 172 2.17 -2.43 7.95
N ASN A 173 3.25 -1.71 7.69
CA ASN A 173 4.30 -1.46 8.67
C ASN A 173 4.64 0.03 8.82
N LEU A 174 3.66 0.90 8.58
CA LEU A 174 3.91 2.34 8.69
C LEU A 174 4.10 2.76 10.14
N HIS A 175 5.17 3.49 10.41
CA HIS A 175 5.48 4.12 11.69
C HIS A 175 5.90 5.57 11.50
N ALA A 176 5.64 6.38 12.52
CA ALA A 176 6.08 7.76 12.55
C ALA A 176 7.50 7.86 13.11
N TYR A 177 8.36 8.66 12.48
CA TYR A 177 9.74 8.88 12.90
C TYR A 177 10.09 10.37 12.90
N ASN A 178 11.15 10.73 13.65
CA ASN A 178 11.67 12.10 13.70
C ASN A 178 10.59 13.14 14.02
N VAL A 179 9.61 12.74 14.82
CA VAL A 179 8.45 13.57 15.16
C VAL A 179 8.88 14.69 16.12
N SER A 180 8.55 15.91 15.78
CA SER A 180 8.83 17.09 16.56
C SER A 180 7.67 18.07 16.55
N GLY A 181 7.36 18.66 17.70
CA GLY A 181 6.38 19.74 17.82
C GLY A 181 4.92 19.34 17.65
N CYS A 182 4.58 18.05 17.55
CA CYS A 182 3.23 17.57 17.21
C CYS A 182 2.21 17.62 18.38
N GLY A 183 2.58 18.18 19.56
CA GLY A 183 1.67 18.42 20.69
C GLY A 183 0.99 17.18 21.26
N GLY A 184 1.63 16.00 21.16
CA GLY A 184 1.05 14.74 21.62
C GLY A 184 0.03 14.10 20.66
N LEU A 185 -0.13 14.65 19.47
CA LEU A 185 -1.04 14.10 18.45
C LEU A 185 -0.42 12.90 17.73
N ILE A 186 0.89 12.93 17.51
CA ILE A 186 1.71 11.86 16.94
C ILE A 186 3.04 11.87 17.69
N HIS A 187 3.58 10.69 18.03
CA HIS A 187 4.90 10.54 18.66
C HIS A 187 5.84 9.73 17.76
N GLY A 188 7.12 9.77 18.06
CA GLY A 188 8.10 8.89 17.42
C GLY A 188 7.79 7.42 17.72
N ASP A 189 7.96 6.57 16.73
CA ASP A 189 7.68 5.12 16.72
C ASP A 189 6.18 4.74 16.81
N ASP A 190 5.26 5.71 16.79
CA ASP A 190 3.83 5.41 16.75
C ASP A 190 3.48 4.66 15.46
N ALA A 191 2.69 3.59 15.62
CA ALA A 191 2.15 2.85 14.50
C ALA A 191 1.08 3.68 13.77
N ILE A 192 1.24 3.82 12.46
CA ILE A 192 0.36 4.63 11.62
C ILE A 192 -0.48 3.73 10.71
N SER A 193 -1.76 3.98 10.63
CA SER A 193 -2.63 3.38 9.65
C SER A 193 -3.20 4.44 8.70
N TYR A 194 -3.33 4.07 7.43
CA TYR A 194 -3.88 4.92 6.40
C TYR A 194 -5.04 4.23 5.71
N ARG A 195 -6.16 4.93 5.58
CA ARG A 195 -7.33 4.49 4.83
C ARG A 195 -7.69 5.52 3.79
N ALA A 196 -7.86 5.07 2.56
CA ALA A 196 -8.32 5.89 1.46
C ALA A 196 -9.05 5.03 0.44
N ARG A 197 -9.78 5.69 -0.46
CA ARG A 197 -10.43 5.07 -1.61
C ARG A 197 -10.09 5.90 -2.84
N THR A 198 -9.74 5.23 -3.93
CA THR A 198 -9.36 5.87 -5.18
C THR A 198 -9.75 4.99 -6.37
N PHE A 199 -9.74 5.57 -7.58
CA PHE A 199 -10.19 4.90 -8.80
C PHE A 199 -9.09 4.99 -9.87
N PRO A 200 -8.14 4.04 -9.91
CA PRO A 200 -7.08 4.05 -10.91
C PRO A 200 -7.61 3.60 -12.28
N TYR A 201 -8.12 4.53 -13.06
CA TYR A 201 -8.64 4.28 -14.40
C TYR A 201 -7.56 4.47 -15.47
N SER A 202 -7.47 3.52 -16.38
CA SER A 202 -6.64 3.63 -17.58
C SER A 202 -7.49 4.13 -18.76
N ASN A 203 -7.19 5.33 -19.26
CA ASN A 203 -7.97 5.99 -20.33
C ASN A 203 -9.48 6.09 -20.03
N GLY A 204 -9.84 6.35 -18.76
CA GLY A 204 -11.23 6.44 -18.33
C GLY A 204 -11.94 5.09 -18.15
N VAL A 205 -11.25 3.97 -18.33
CA VAL A 205 -11.79 2.63 -18.17
C VAL A 205 -11.31 2.03 -16.83
N PRO A 206 -12.21 1.42 -16.04
CA PRO A 206 -11.82 0.70 -14.83
C PRO A 206 -10.83 -0.42 -15.14
N ASN A 207 -9.78 -0.53 -14.34
CA ASN A 207 -8.90 -1.70 -14.40
C ASN A 207 -9.53 -2.90 -13.69
N THR A 208 -9.11 -4.11 -14.08
CA THR A 208 -9.39 -5.35 -13.35
C THR A 208 -8.08 -6.08 -13.06
N ILE A 209 -8.00 -6.72 -11.92
CA ILE A 209 -6.86 -7.54 -11.48
C ILE A 209 -7.42 -8.87 -11.00
N THR A 210 -7.06 -9.97 -11.66
CA THR A 210 -7.55 -11.31 -11.32
C THR A 210 -6.39 -12.30 -11.28
N SER A 211 -6.62 -13.44 -10.63
CA SER A 211 -5.74 -14.61 -10.69
C SER A 211 -6.55 -15.83 -11.13
N PRO A 212 -5.95 -16.81 -11.82
CA PRO A 212 -6.61 -18.06 -12.19
C PRO A 212 -7.14 -18.83 -11.00
#